data_5312de55a963c3606a77c34ac7434745
#
_entry.id   5312de55a963c3606a77c34ac7434745
#
_cell.length_a   1.000
_cell.length_b   1.000
_cell.length_c   1.000
_cell.angle_alpha   90.00
_cell.angle_beta   90.00
_cell.angle_gamma   90.00
#
_symmetry.space_group_name_H-M   'P 1'
#
loop_
_entity.id
_entity.type
_entity.pdbx_description
1 polymer ?
#
loop_
_entity_poly.entity_id
_entity_poly.type
_entity_poly.pdbx_seq_one_letter_code
_entity_poly.pdbx_strand_id
1 'polypeptide(L)'
;MMATGPRTDEGFRAVRTDGGFDGTGPSERRKRVDICRFASLRLRRSRSETSDGARAGKRPLPLRILRRLAGFAAAVTVASLLGNAATTPDERLEPESGKTVRVGDANVHYETWGTSGSPVVLLPGFAETTVAFSTTAPRLAAKGHVVYALDLSSVGYTRGGRPADLADQTRLVHDWAAKLGIEKPIVVGHSMGAAVAGNLGLVYPDSVGGVVFAGGDALNMDFGDGLPQWLATSTWMRSFYRIATRWTWIDQRFLAKSCGSDCTAFDGKAGAELTRKWMRPLTEGRTEEEMTRLIHDPWILHLTAAQIRSIKVPKGIIWGEEDSAEGLRNSRTNLGNPPERIIRGAGHQMMMAAPERFAASVHELSAAMCR
;
A
#
# COMPACT_ATOMS: atom_id res chain seq x y z
N MET A 1 -6.40 51.47 27.33
CA MET A 1 -6.34 51.05 28.75
C MET A 1 -5.76 49.63 28.77
N MET A 2 -4.56 49.54 29.31
CA MET A 2 -3.76 48.30 29.47
C MET A 2 -4.35 47.40 30.58
N ALA A 3 -4.26 46.11 30.40
CA ALA A 3 -4.19 45.19 31.54
C ALA A 3 -3.39 43.93 31.08
N THR A 4 -2.21 43.84 31.60
CA THR A 4 -1.25 42.72 31.60
C THR A 4 -1.53 41.82 32.80
N GLY A 5 -1.39 40.49 32.63
CA GLY A 5 -1.31 39.55 33.76
C GLY A 5 -1.00 38.13 33.31
N PRO A 6 -0.47 37.21 34.15
CA PRO A 6 0.94 36.86 34.03
C PRO A 6 1.16 35.41 33.53
N ARG A 7 2.43 35.17 33.05
CA ARG A 7 2.99 33.85 32.76
C ARG A 7 3.25 33.08 34.07
N THR A 8 2.91 31.80 34.10
CA THR A 8 3.43 30.85 35.09
C THR A 8 4.19 29.74 34.34
N ASP A 9 5.54 29.81 34.50
CA ASP A 9 6.44 28.68 34.26
C ASP A 9 6.27 27.70 35.44
N GLU A 10 5.92 26.47 35.17
CA GLU A 10 6.12 25.37 36.13
C GLU A 10 7.04 24.32 35.51
N GLY A 11 8.21 24.21 36.14
CA GLY A 11 9.27 23.31 35.77
C GLY A 11 8.98 21.86 36.08
N PHE A 12 9.34 21.02 35.14
CA PHE A 12 9.34 19.56 35.31
C PHE A 12 10.58 19.15 36.12
N ARG A 13 10.36 18.73 37.36
CA ARG A 13 11.34 18.04 38.22
C ARG A 13 11.45 16.57 37.84
N ALA A 14 12.64 16.14 37.50
CA ALA A 14 13.00 14.73 37.37
C ALA A 14 12.95 14.03 38.74
N VAL A 15 12.23 12.96 38.88
CA VAL A 15 12.25 12.03 40.00
C VAL A 15 13.22 10.90 39.70
N ARG A 16 14.34 10.88 40.38
CA ARG A 16 15.22 9.72 40.53
C ARG A 16 14.61 8.78 41.58
N THR A 17 14.43 7.52 41.26
CA THR A 17 14.22 6.49 42.25
C THR A 17 15.37 5.49 42.18
N ASP A 18 16.26 5.62 43.17
CA ASP A 18 17.20 4.57 43.56
C ASP A 18 16.38 3.46 44.26
N GLY A 19 16.47 2.24 43.79
CA GLY A 19 15.89 1.06 44.40
C GLY A 19 16.83 -0.12 44.20
N GLY A 20 17.71 -0.34 45.18
CA GLY A 20 18.55 -1.52 45.23
C GLY A 20 17.73 -2.79 45.44
N PHE A 21 18.13 -3.86 44.77
CA PHE A 21 17.62 -5.22 45.04
C PHE A 21 18.80 -6.13 45.34
N ASP A 22 18.80 -6.62 46.59
CA ASP A 22 19.73 -7.59 47.11
C ASP A 22 19.50 -8.97 46.49
N GLY A 23 20.61 -9.65 46.26
CA GLY A 23 20.66 -10.97 45.65
C GLY A 23 20.28 -12.10 46.61
N THR A 24 19.92 -13.24 46.05
CA THR A 24 20.33 -14.60 46.45
C THR A 24 19.87 -15.60 45.41
N GLY A 25 20.78 -16.34 44.90
CA GLY A 25 21.08 -17.42 44.06
C GLY A 25 20.01 -18.38 43.56
N PRO A 26 20.29 -19.46 42.88
CA PRO A 26 21.37 -20.41 43.10
C PRO A 26 22.23 -20.73 41.86
N SER A 27 23.37 -21.29 42.17
CA SER A 27 24.47 -21.77 41.34
C SER A 27 24.10 -22.73 40.23
N GLU A 28 24.44 -22.40 39.01
CA GLU A 28 24.63 -23.38 37.92
C GLU A 28 26.11 -23.52 37.57
N ARG A 29 26.60 -24.72 37.68
CA ARG A 29 27.99 -25.17 37.47
C ARG A 29 28.41 -24.96 36.02
N ARG A 30 29.36 -24.07 35.81
CA ARG A 30 30.14 -24.03 34.56
C ARG A 30 31.09 -25.21 34.53
N LYS A 31 30.90 -26.12 33.59
CA LYS A 31 31.90 -27.10 33.21
C LYS A 31 33.03 -26.39 32.47
N ARG A 32 34.18 -26.27 33.13
CA ARG A 32 35.46 -25.96 32.49
C ARG A 32 35.87 -27.16 31.67
N VAL A 33 36.10 -26.96 30.38
CA VAL A 33 36.80 -27.93 29.52
C VAL A 33 38.25 -27.50 29.53
N ASP A 34 39.09 -28.33 30.17
CA ASP A 34 40.55 -28.22 30.17
C ASP A 34 41.09 -28.58 28.75
N ILE A 35 41.67 -27.57 28.10
CA ILE A 35 42.50 -27.78 26.91
C ILE A 35 43.95 -27.54 27.32
N CYS A 36 44.60 -28.55 27.88
CA CYS A 36 46.04 -28.63 27.98
C CYS A 36 46.46 -30.09 28.01
N ARG A 37 46.85 -30.63 26.87
CA ARG A 37 47.91 -31.66 26.68
C ARG A 37 47.85 -32.17 25.22
N PHE A 38 48.79 -31.72 24.43
CA PHE A 38 49.65 -32.59 23.65
C PHE A 38 50.78 -31.77 23.07
N ALA A 39 51.91 -31.90 23.73
CA ALA A 39 53.18 -31.40 23.23
C ALA A 39 53.84 -32.47 22.36
N SER A 40 54.63 -31.98 21.44
CA SER A 40 55.73 -32.68 20.75
C SER A 40 55.36 -33.60 19.58
N LEU A 41 55.43 -33.05 18.38
CA LEU A 41 55.90 -33.80 17.22
C LEU A 41 56.58 -32.85 16.20
N ARG A 42 57.91 -32.91 16.21
CA ARG A 42 58.87 -32.71 15.11
C ARG A 42 58.61 -31.67 14.01
N LEU A 43 59.39 -30.61 14.07
CA LEU A 43 59.75 -29.73 12.96
C LEU A 43 60.15 -30.54 11.71
N ARG A 44 59.31 -30.58 10.74
CA ARG A 44 59.71 -30.73 9.34
C ARG A 44 59.58 -29.39 8.68
N ARG A 45 60.69 -28.75 8.33
CA ARG A 45 60.75 -27.61 7.41
C ARG A 45 60.10 -28.03 6.11
N SER A 46 58.88 -27.59 5.85
CA SER A 46 58.30 -27.49 4.51
C SER A 46 58.46 -26.07 4.05
N ARG A 47 59.06 -25.90 2.90
CA ARG A 47 59.23 -24.66 2.17
C ARG A 47 57.87 -23.96 2.13
N SER A 48 57.88 -22.68 2.51
CA SER A 48 56.76 -21.74 2.27
C SER A 48 56.61 -21.57 0.76
N GLU A 49 55.68 -22.30 0.17
CA GLU A 49 55.06 -21.85 -1.06
C GLU A 49 54.20 -20.68 -0.71
N THR A 50 54.63 -19.49 -1.05
CA THR A 50 53.82 -18.28 -1.08
C THR A 50 52.72 -18.53 -2.11
N SER A 51 51.55 -18.95 -1.65
CA SER A 51 50.35 -18.86 -2.47
C SER A 51 50.03 -17.39 -2.65
N ASP A 52 50.51 -16.82 -3.73
CA ASP A 52 49.95 -15.62 -4.31
C ASP A 52 48.46 -15.86 -4.54
N GLY A 53 47.65 -15.40 -3.59
CA GLY A 53 46.20 -15.29 -3.73
C GLY A 53 45.95 -14.33 -4.90
N ALA A 54 45.89 -14.85 -6.10
CA ALA A 54 45.44 -14.14 -7.27
C ALA A 54 44.05 -13.60 -6.98
N ARG A 55 43.97 -12.34 -6.55
CA ARG A 55 42.74 -11.55 -6.66
C ARG A 55 42.30 -11.66 -8.10
N ALA A 56 41.26 -12.45 -8.38
CA ALA A 56 40.62 -12.50 -9.67
C ALA A 56 40.09 -11.09 -9.97
N GLY A 57 40.94 -10.27 -10.55
CA GLY A 57 40.59 -8.97 -11.06
C GLY A 57 39.49 -9.17 -12.10
N LYS A 58 38.31 -8.60 -11.86
CA LYS A 58 37.24 -8.59 -12.85
C LYS A 58 37.82 -8.05 -14.14
N ARG A 59 37.97 -8.92 -15.16
CA ARG A 59 38.50 -8.52 -16.47
C ARG A 59 37.62 -7.41 -17.02
N PRO A 60 38.16 -6.27 -17.45
CA PRO A 60 37.36 -5.20 -18.00
C PRO A 60 36.59 -5.70 -19.21
N LEU A 61 35.29 -5.33 -19.32
CA LEU A 61 34.49 -5.68 -20.49
C LEU A 61 35.19 -5.17 -21.77
N PRO A 62 35.28 -5.98 -22.84
CA PRO A 62 35.91 -5.56 -24.07
C PRO A 62 35.23 -4.31 -24.64
N LEU A 63 35.98 -3.33 -25.09
CA LEU A 63 35.54 -2.04 -25.60
C LEU A 63 34.40 -2.13 -26.64
N ARG A 64 34.43 -3.22 -27.45
CA ARG A 64 33.37 -3.50 -28.44
C ARG A 64 32.01 -3.78 -27.77
N ILE A 65 32.00 -4.47 -26.65
CA ILE A 65 30.76 -4.73 -25.89
C ILE A 65 30.27 -3.43 -25.26
N LEU A 66 31.16 -2.64 -24.65
CA LEU A 66 30.81 -1.35 -24.07
C LEU A 66 30.20 -0.40 -25.12
N ARG A 67 30.77 -0.33 -26.32
CA ARG A 67 30.23 0.48 -27.43
C ARG A 67 28.85 -0.01 -27.88
N ARG A 68 28.64 -1.34 -27.96
CA ARG A 68 27.31 -1.90 -28.30
C ARG A 68 26.26 -1.59 -27.22
N LEU A 69 26.63 -1.73 -25.95
CA LEU A 69 25.74 -1.39 -24.83
C LEU A 69 25.39 0.11 -24.80
N ALA A 70 26.39 0.97 -25.03
CA ALA A 70 26.16 2.42 -25.13
C ALA A 70 25.27 2.79 -26.31
N GLY A 71 25.51 2.17 -27.49
CA GLY A 71 24.67 2.37 -28.68
C GLY A 71 23.22 1.89 -28.45
N PHE A 72 23.05 0.74 -27.81
CA PHE A 72 21.72 0.24 -27.43
C PHE A 72 21.01 1.18 -26.44
N ALA A 73 21.70 1.61 -25.38
CA ALA A 73 21.15 2.55 -24.40
C ALA A 73 20.75 3.88 -25.05
N ALA A 74 21.58 4.40 -25.97
CA ALA A 74 21.24 5.62 -26.73
C ALA A 74 20.00 5.42 -27.60
N ALA A 75 19.89 4.29 -28.32
CA ALA A 75 18.72 3.99 -29.15
C ALA A 75 17.45 3.86 -28.31
N VAL A 76 17.51 3.16 -27.16
CA VAL A 76 16.38 3.07 -26.23
C VAL A 76 16.00 4.45 -25.68
N THR A 77 16.98 5.29 -25.35
CA THR A 77 16.69 6.66 -24.87
C THR A 77 16.00 7.48 -25.95
N VAL A 78 16.48 7.45 -27.20
CA VAL A 78 15.82 8.17 -28.30
C VAL A 78 14.40 7.63 -28.54
N ALA A 79 14.22 6.32 -28.58
CA ALA A 79 12.90 5.71 -28.72
C ALA A 79 11.96 6.12 -27.56
N SER A 80 12.47 6.17 -26.32
CA SER A 80 11.72 6.64 -25.15
C SER A 80 11.33 8.12 -25.26
N LEU A 81 12.22 8.98 -25.71
CA LEU A 81 11.91 10.41 -25.93
C LEU A 81 10.82 10.60 -26.98
N LEU A 82 10.92 9.89 -28.11
CA LEU A 82 9.90 9.93 -29.16
C LEU A 82 8.56 9.36 -28.68
N GLY A 83 8.59 8.23 -27.97
CA GLY A 83 7.41 7.62 -27.36
C GLY A 83 6.72 8.55 -26.36
N ASN A 84 7.48 9.21 -25.49
CA ASN A 84 6.94 10.16 -24.54
C ASN A 84 6.35 11.39 -25.20
N ALA A 85 6.96 11.88 -26.29
CA ALA A 85 6.39 13.00 -27.06
C ALA A 85 5.10 12.62 -27.79
N ALA A 86 5.01 11.36 -28.26
CA ALA A 86 3.81 10.84 -28.93
C ALA A 86 2.67 10.44 -27.98
N THR A 87 2.97 10.22 -26.69
CA THR A 87 2.02 9.77 -25.66
C THR A 87 1.86 10.80 -24.55
N THR A 88 1.69 12.07 -24.89
CA THR A 88 1.38 13.12 -23.89
C THR A 88 0.13 12.72 -23.09
N PRO A 89 0.19 12.83 -21.76
CA PRO A 89 -0.98 12.55 -20.93
C PRO A 89 -2.12 13.55 -21.26
N ASP A 90 -3.35 13.06 -21.11
CA ASP A 90 -4.51 13.95 -21.10
C ASP A 90 -4.60 14.64 -19.73
N GLU A 91 -4.54 15.97 -19.70
CA GLU A 91 -4.60 16.74 -18.45
C GLU A 91 -6.05 16.99 -17.99
N ARG A 92 -7.06 16.58 -18.78
CA ARG A 92 -8.48 16.90 -18.58
C ARG A 92 -9.39 15.70 -18.69
N LEU A 93 -8.96 14.55 -18.18
CA LEU A 93 -9.84 13.38 -18.13
C LEU A 93 -11.00 13.62 -17.16
N GLU A 94 -12.21 13.63 -17.70
CA GLU A 94 -13.43 13.64 -16.88
C GLU A 94 -13.88 12.23 -16.55
N PRO A 95 -14.42 11.96 -15.33
CA PRO A 95 -14.98 10.66 -14.98
C PRO A 95 -16.23 10.37 -15.84
N GLU A 96 -16.44 9.11 -16.20
CA GLU A 96 -17.63 8.66 -16.94
C GLU A 96 -18.87 8.58 -16.05
N SER A 97 -18.68 8.46 -14.73
CA SER A 97 -19.72 8.34 -13.71
C SER A 97 -19.28 8.99 -12.41
N GLY A 98 -20.17 9.02 -11.44
CA GLY A 98 -19.87 9.52 -10.11
C GLY A 98 -20.19 11.01 -9.93
N LYS A 99 -19.71 11.54 -8.83
CA LYS A 99 -19.91 12.92 -8.40
C LYS A 99 -18.58 13.52 -7.97
N THR A 100 -18.51 14.85 -7.98
CA THR A 100 -17.36 15.57 -7.46
C THR A 100 -17.81 16.55 -6.39
N VAL A 101 -17.07 16.60 -5.28
CA VAL A 101 -17.29 17.56 -4.20
C VAL A 101 -15.99 18.26 -3.84
N ARG A 102 -16.05 19.56 -3.61
CA ARG A 102 -14.87 20.32 -3.18
C ARG A 102 -14.64 20.14 -1.68
N VAL A 103 -13.42 19.72 -1.33
CA VAL A 103 -12.94 19.55 0.05
C VAL A 103 -11.60 20.28 0.18
N GLY A 104 -11.58 21.42 0.86
CA GLY A 104 -10.42 22.30 0.87
C GLY A 104 -10.00 22.67 -0.54
N ASP A 105 -8.76 22.34 -0.91
CA ASP A 105 -8.20 22.60 -2.24
C ASP A 105 -8.43 21.45 -3.23
N ALA A 106 -8.99 20.32 -2.79
CA ALA A 106 -9.27 19.16 -3.62
C ALA A 106 -10.70 19.16 -4.14
N ASN A 107 -10.88 18.69 -5.38
CA ASN A 107 -12.14 18.24 -5.93
C ASN A 107 -12.15 16.71 -5.87
N VAL A 108 -12.86 16.15 -4.90
CA VAL A 108 -12.88 14.72 -4.63
C VAL A 108 -13.93 14.04 -5.49
N HIS A 109 -13.50 13.12 -6.34
CA HIS A 109 -14.39 12.25 -7.10
C HIS A 109 -14.83 11.06 -6.25
N TYR A 110 -16.13 10.73 -6.31
CA TYR A 110 -16.70 9.60 -5.59
C TYR A 110 -17.96 9.06 -6.28
N GLU A 111 -18.29 7.81 -6.00
CA GLU A 111 -19.54 7.17 -6.40
C GLU A 111 -20.37 6.76 -5.18
N THR A 112 -21.69 6.60 -5.37
CA THR A 112 -22.63 6.28 -4.30
C THR A 112 -23.65 5.25 -4.78
N TRP A 113 -23.92 4.24 -3.93
CA TRP A 113 -24.96 3.23 -4.16
C TRP A 113 -25.82 3.07 -2.90
N GLY A 114 -27.11 2.83 -3.10
CA GLY A 114 -28.10 2.80 -2.01
C GLY A 114 -28.53 4.21 -1.56
N THR A 115 -29.63 4.28 -0.86
CA THR A 115 -30.24 5.55 -0.40
C THR A 115 -30.48 5.59 1.10
N SER A 116 -30.36 4.46 1.78
CA SER A 116 -30.63 4.34 3.23
C SER A 116 -29.84 3.16 3.81
N GLY A 117 -29.62 3.19 5.12
CA GLY A 117 -28.92 2.17 5.86
C GLY A 117 -27.58 2.64 6.43
N SER A 118 -26.80 1.70 6.99
CA SER A 118 -25.50 2.02 7.61
C SER A 118 -24.47 2.38 6.54
N PRO A 119 -23.71 3.46 6.73
CA PRO A 119 -22.75 3.92 5.75
C PRO A 119 -21.51 3.00 5.69
N VAL A 120 -21.07 2.71 4.47
CA VAL A 120 -19.82 2.00 4.18
C VAL A 120 -19.00 2.85 3.22
N VAL A 121 -17.72 3.07 3.53
CA VAL A 121 -16.77 3.78 2.67
C VAL A 121 -15.74 2.79 2.16
N LEU A 122 -15.55 2.74 0.85
CA LEU A 122 -14.62 1.86 0.14
C LEU A 122 -13.43 2.69 -0.36
N LEU A 123 -12.23 2.33 0.06
CA LEU A 123 -10.97 2.99 -0.33
C LEU A 123 -10.15 2.08 -1.25
N PRO A 124 -9.81 2.55 -2.45
CA PRO A 124 -9.08 1.76 -3.44
C PRO A 124 -7.60 1.59 -3.08
N GLY A 125 -6.99 0.58 -3.69
CA GLY A 125 -5.57 0.29 -3.59
C GLY A 125 -4.69 1.09 -4.54
N PHE A 126 -3.44 0.62 -4.67
CA PHE A 126 -2.48 1.18 -5.62
C PHE A 126 -2.94 0.93 -7.06
N ALA A 127 -2.90 1.96 -7.89
CA ALA A 127 -3.37 1.91 -9.27
C ALA A 127 -4.85 1.52 -9.42
N GLU A 128 -5.66 1.80 -8.41
CA GLU A 128 -7.10 1.55 -8.38
C GLU A 128 -7.90 2.83 -8.24
N THR A 129 -9.15 2.76 -8.65
CA THR A 129 -10.15 3.83 -8.53
C THR A 129 -11.46 3.25 -8.02
N THR A 130 -12.51 4.07 -7.94
CA THR A 130 -13.89 3.62 -7.65
C THR A 130 -14.34 2.47 -8.56
N VAL A 131 -13.77 2.32 -9.75
CA VAL A 131 -14.03 1.21 -10.70
C VAL A 131 -13.79 -0.16 -10.06
N ALA A 132 -12.83 -0.28 -9.15
CA ALA A 132 -12.54 -1.54 -8.44
C ALA A 132 -13.73 -2.07 -7.63
N PHE A 133 -14.65 -1.21 -7.26
CA PHE A 133 -15.83 -1.55 -6.47
C PHE A 133 -17.14 -1.57 -7.28
N SER A 134 -17.09 -1.32 -8.58
CA SER A 134 -18.27 -1.17 -9.43
C SER A 134 -19.21 -2.37 -9.42
N THR A 135 -18.68 -3.57 -9.23
CA THR A 135 -19.48 -4.81 -9.15
C THR A 135 -19.92 -5.16 -7.73
N THR A 136 -19.10 -4.81 -6.72
CA THR A 136 -19.36 -5.13 -5.31
C THR A 136 -20.28 -4.12 -4.63
N ALA A 137 -20.10 -2.81 -4.90
CA ALA A 137 -20.84 -1.76 -4.20
C ALA A 137 -22.37 -1.84 -4.40
N PRO A 138 -22.92 -2.12 -5.60
CA PRO A 138 -24.36 -2.33 -5.76
C PRO A 138 -24.90 -3.51 -4.93
N ARG A 139 -24.10 -4.57 -4.79
CA ARG A 139 -24.46 -5.77 -4.02
C ARG A 139 -24.47 -5.50 -2.52
N LEU A 140 -23.52 -4.68 -2.07
CA LEU A 140 -23.49 -4.24 -0.68
C LEU A 140 -24.64 -3.29 -0.36
N ALA A 141 -24.99 -2.40 -1.30
CA ALA A 141 -26.20 -1.56 -1.18
C ALA A 141 -27.48 -2.39 -1.10
N ALA A 142 -27.60 -3.47 -1.88
CA ALA A 142 -28.73 -4.40 -1.81
C ALA A 142 -28.85 -5.12 -0.45
N LYS A 143 -27.79 -5.13 0.37
CA LYS A 143 -27.79 -5.66 1.74
C LYS A 143 -28.16 -4.60 2.81
N GLY A 144 -28.63 -3.43 2.39
CA GLY A 144 -29.11 -2.37 3.31
C GLY A 144 -28.02 -1.43 3.78
N HIS A 145 -27.03 -1.13 2.94
CA HIS A 145 -26.00 -0.12 3.19
C HIS A 145 -26.12 1.07 2.25
N VAL A 146 -25.73 2.23 2.71
CA VAL A 146 -25.36 3.34 1.82
C VAL A 146 -23.86 3.22 1.59
N VAL A 147 -23.47 2.94 0.36
CA VAL A 147 -22.08 2.66 -0.01
C VAL A 147 -21.50 3.84 -0.75
N TYR A 148 -20.33 4.24 -0.34
CA TYR A 148 -19.53 5.28 -0.98
C TYR A 148 -18.19 4.68 -1.38
N ALA A 149 -17.70 5.00 -2.57
CA ALA A 149 -16.32 4.79 -2.95
C ALA A 149 -15.75 6.10 -3.44
N LEU A 150 -14.50 6.42 -3.11
CA LEU A 150 -13.86 7.65 -3.56
C LEU A 150 -12.49 7.36 -4.15
N ASP A 151 -12.09 8.18 -5.11
CA ASP A 151 -10.73 8.15 -5.63
C ASP A 151 -9.80 8.90 -4.70
N LEU A 152 -8.74 8.25 -4.27
CA LEU A 152 -7.68 8.89 -3.48
C LEU A 152 -6.90 9.89 -4.35
N SER A 153 -6.30 10.91 -3.74
CA SER A 153 -5.63 11.99 -4.49
C SER A 153 -4.40 11.54 -5.29
N SER A 154 -3.91 10.34 -5.04
CA SER A 154 -2.77 9.75 -5.78
C SER A 154 -3.16 9.08 -7.08
N VAL A 155 -4.41 8.63 -7.19
CA VAL A 155 -4.89 7.86 -8.36
C VAL A 155 -6.36 8.17 -8.61
N GLY A 156 -6.75 8.36 -9.87
CA GLY A 156 -8.15 8.53 -10.21
C GLY A 156 -8.52 9.94 -10.64
N TYR A 157 -9.77 10.30 -10.45
CA TYR A 157 -10.34 11.58 -10.90
C TYR A 157 -10.39 12.66 -9.80
N THR A 158 -9.89 12.36 -8.60
CA THR A 158 -9.72 13.40 -7.57
C THR A 158 -8.63 14.39 -7.97
N ARG A 159 -8.94 15.67 -7.98
CA ARG A 159 -8.07 16.75 -8.45
C ARG A 159 -7.77 17.74 -7.34
N GLY A 160 -6.61 18.37 -7.39
CA GLY A 160 -6.17 19.34 -6.38
C GLY A 160 -5.73 18.64 -5.09
N GLY A 161 -5.52 19.43 -4.04
CA GLY A 161 -4.99 18.94 -2.76
C GLY A 161 -3.48 18.82 -2.73
N ARG A 162 -2.97 18.37 -1.59
CA ARG A 162 -1.55 18.16 -1.35
C ARG A 162 -1.06 16.87 -1.98
N PRO A 163 0.26 16.71 -2.15
CA PRO A 163 0.86 15.43 -2.51
C PRO A 163 0.40 14.32 -1.56
N ALA A 164 0.16 13.14 -2.11
CA ALA A 164 -0.47 12.04 -1.42
C ALA A 164 0.48 11.34 -0.44
N ASP A 165 0.67 11.89 0.77
CA ASP A 165 1.17 11.13 1.91
C ASP A 165 0.00 10.55 2.72
N LEU A 166 0.30 9.67 3.67
CA LEU A 166 -0.71 9.00 4.47
C LEU A 166 -1.57 9.97 5.28
N ALA A 167 -0.96 11.01 5.84
CA ALA A 167 -1.66 12.00 6.67
C ALA A 167 -2.61 12.86 5.82
N ASP A 168 -2.16 13.31 4.65
CA ASP A 168 -2.97 14.11 3.74
C ASP A 168 -4.11 13.31 3.12
N GLN A 169 -3.88 12.03 2.73
CA GLN A 169 -4.95 11.13 2.28
C GLN A 169 -5.99 10.88 3.37
N THR A 170 -5.52 10.60 4.59
CA THR A 170 -6.40 10.36 5.74
C THR A 170 -7.28 11.57 6.03
N ARG A 171 -6.70 12.76 6.06
CA ARG A 171 -7.41 14.02 6.26
C ARG A 171 -8.43 14.28 5.14
N LEU A 172 -8.03 14.05 3.89
CA LEU A 172 -8.92 14.20 2.74
C LEU A 172 -10.18 13.34 2.89
N VAL A 173 -10.00 12.05 3.24
CA VAL A 173 -11.14 11.12 3.43
C VAL A 173 -12.00 11.53 4.63
N HIS A 174 -11.38 11.94 5.74
CA HIS A 174 -12.10 12.44 6.92
C HIS A 174 -12.95 13.67 6.57
N ASP A 175 -12.35 14.69 5.98
CA ASP A 175 -13.01 15.96 5.68
C ASP A 175 -14.07 15.78 4.59
N TRP A 176 -13.84 14.86 3.63
CA TRP A 176 -14.82 14.46 2.63
C TRP A 176 -16.04 13.80 3.26
N ALA A 177 -15.86 12.85 4.17
CA ALA A 177 -16.95 12.20 4.88
C ALA A 177 -17.75 13.19 5.73
N ALA A 178 -17.06 14.06 6.47
CA ALA A 178 -17.69 15.13 7.25
C ALA A 178 -18.49 16.09 6.35
N LYS A 179 -17.96 16.47 5.18
CA LYS A 179 -18.62 17.35 4.21
C LYS A 179 -19.92 16.75 3.67
N LEU A 180 -19.99 15.43 3.53
CA LEU A 180 -21.18 14.71 3.06
C LEU A 180 -22.12 14.29 4.18
N GLY A 181 -21.79 14.56 5.44
CA GLY A 181 -22.58 14.14 6.59
C GLY A 181 -22.56 12.62 6.79
N ILE A 182 -21.48 11.95 6.42
CA ILE A 182 -21.33 10.50 6.59
C ILE A 182 -20.82 10.25 8.01
N GLU A 183 -21.71 9.76 8.87
CA GLU A 183 -21.42 9.56 10.29
C GLU A 183 -21.02 8.11 10.56
N LYS A 184 -19.88 7.93 11.22
CA LYS A 184 -19.35 6.63 11.70
C LYS A 184 -19.44 5.50 10.65
N PRO A 185 -18.94 5.69 9.41
CA PRO A 185 -18.95 4.63 8.43
C PRO A 185 -18.06 3.46 8.85
N ILE A 186 -18.39 2.25 8.37
CA ILE A 186 -17.41 1.18 8.28
C ILE A 186 -16.51 1.51 7.08
N VAL A 187 -15.23 1.66 7.33
CA VAL A 187 -14.25 1.99 6.28
C VAL A 187 -13.54 0.71 5.84
N VAL A 188 -13.71 0.34 4.58
CA VAL A 188 -13.07 -0.82 3.96
C VAL A 188 -11.95 -0.33 3.08
N GLY A 189 -10.72 -0.59 3.47
CA GLY A 189 -9.54 -0.25 2.67
C GLY A 189 -9.00 -1.48 1.95
N HIS A 190 -8.86 -1.41 0.63
CA HIS A 190 -8.23 -2.44 -0.16
C HIS A 190 -6.74 -2.13 -0.35
N SER A 191 -5.86 -3.13 -0.12
CA SER A 191 -4.43 -3.00 -0.38
C SER A 191 -3.83 -1.71 0.23
N MET A 192 -3.31 -0.79 -0.57
CA MET A 192 -2.84 0.54 -0.14
C MET A 192 -3.93 1.34 0.60
N GLY A 193 -5.19 1.24 0.20
CA GLY A 193 -6.31 1.88 0.88
C GLY A 193 -6.50 1.41 2.34
N ALA A 194 -5.97 0.23 2.69
CA ALA A 194 -5.96 -0.28 4.05
C ALA A 194 -5.10 0.58 4.99
N ALA A 195 -4.02 1.19 4.49
CA ALA A 195 -3.20 2.14 5.25
C ALA A 195 -4.00 3.40 5.61
N VAL A 196 -4.74 3.95 4.64
CA VAL A 196 -5.59 5.13 4.86
C VAL A 196 -6.74 4.80 5.82
N ALA A 197 -7.40 3.65 5.64
CA ALA A 197 -8.46 3.18 6.53
C ALA A 197 -7.95 2.95 7.96
N GLY A 198 -6.79 2.30 8.11
CA GLY A 198 -6.16 2.09 9.41
C GLY A 198 -5.78 3.40 10.09
N ASN A 199 -5.22 4.35 9.34
CA ASN A 199 -4.84 5.66 9.88
C ASN A 199 -6.07 6.52 10.24
N LEU A 200 -7.20 6.38 9.52
CA LEU A 200 -8.48 6.97 9.95
C LEU A 200 -8.91 6.45 11.33
N GLY A 201 -8.88 5.13 11.53
CA GLY A 201 -9.20 4.53 12.82
C GLY A 201 -8.21 4.87 13.94
N LEU A 202 -6.99 5.28 13.59
CA LEU A 202 -5.95 5.70 14.53
C LEU A 202 -6.10 7.18 14.92
N VAL A 203 -6.27 8.06 13.93
CA VAL A 203 -6.22 9.53 14.11
C VAL A 203 -7.60 10.12 14.38
N TYR A 204 -8.65 9.54 13.79
CA TYR A 204 -10.03 9.99 13.91
C TYR A 204 -10.97 8.87 14.40
N PRO A 205 -10.67 8.23 15.55
CA PRO A 205 -11.43 7.05 16.02
C PRO A 205 -12.93 7.31 16.22
N ASP A 206 -13.31 8.54 16.59
CA ASP A 206 -14.71 8.91 16.82
C ASP A 206 -15.50 9.13 15.53
N SER A 207 -14.82 9.29 14.39
CA SER A 207 -15.43 9.52 13.07
C SER A 207 -15.73 8.24 12.29
N VAL A 208 -15.27 7.07 12.75
CA VAL A 208 -15.47 5.79 12.07
C VAL A 208 -16.14 4.77 12.99
N GLY A 209 -17.00 3.92 12.44
CA GLY A 209 -17.64 2.82 13.17
C GLY A 209 -16.75 1.58 13.29
N GLY A 210 -15.80 1.42 12.38
CA GLY A 210 -14.83 0.34 12.33
C GLY A 210 -14.03 0.34 11.03
N VAL A 211 -13.00 -0.49 10.97
CA VAL A 211 -12.10 -0.60 9.83
C VAL A 211 -11.97 -2.04 9.35
N VAL A 212 -12.14 -2.27 8.05
CA VAL A 212 -11.92 -3.56 7.40
C VAL A 212 -10.69 -3.46 6.51
N PHE A 213 -9.72 -4.32 6.78
CA PHE A 213 -8.48 -4.45 6.02
C PHE A 213 -8.67 -5.54 4.96
N ALA A 214 -8.75 -5.15 3.70
CA ALA A 214 -8.97 -6.06 2.59
C ALA A 214 -7.69 -6.21 1.76
N GLY A 215 -7.07 -7.39 1.78
CA GLY A 215 -5.84 -7.66 1.02
C GLY A 215 -4.63 -6.81 1.44
N GLY A 216 -4.62 -6.28 2.66
CA GLY A 216 -3.52 -5.46 3.19
C GLY A 216 -3.72 -5.09 4.65
N ASP A 217 -2.64 -4.82 5.35
CA ASP A 217 -2.63 -4.42 6.76
C ASP A 217 -1.88 -3.11 7.02
N ALA A 218 -1.67 -2.32 5.98
CA ALA A 218 -0.89 -1.08 6.01
C ALA A 218 0.63 -1.26 6.28
N LEU A 219 1.13 -2.48 6.44
CA LEU A 219 2.55 -2.80 6.59
C LEU A 219 3.13 -3.59 5.41
N ASN A 220 2.29 -4.35 4.69
CA ASN A 220 2.74 -5.41 3.80
C ASN A 220 2.84 -5.01 2.33
N MET A 221 2.99 -3.74 2.04
CA MET A 221 3.35 -3.34 0.69
C MET A 221 4.88 -3.33 0.57
N ASP A 222 5.49 -4.53 0.64
CA ASP A 222 6.92 -4.67 0.42
C ASP A 222 7.24 -4.56 -1.08
N PHE A 223 7.34 -3.32 -1.54
CA PHE A 223 7.95 -3.01 -2.83
C PHE A 223 9.48 -2.92 -2.74
N GLY A 224 10.06 -3.40 -1.63
CA GLY A 224 11.47 -3.22 -1.31
C GLY A 224 11.79 -1.76 -0.95
N ASP A 225 13.03 -1.37 -1.16
CA ASP A 225 13.53 -0.01 -0.86
C ASP A 225 13.05 1.05 -1.88
N GLY A 226 12.13 0.71 -2.78
CA GLY A 226 11.73 1.54 -3.89
C GLY A 226 12.80 1.67 -4.98
N LEU A 227 12.47 2.33 -6.07
CA LEU A 227 13.46 2.62 -7.12
C LEU A 227 14.24 3.89 -6.78
N PRO A 228 15.56 3.93 -7.03
CA PRO A 228 16.33 5.15 -6.90
C PRO A 228 15.68 6.29 -7.68
N GLN A 229 15.65 7.50 -7.13
CA GLN A 229 14.98 8.66 -7.74
C GLN A 229 15.39 8.89 -9.19
N TRP A 230 16.69 8.78 -9.50
CA TRP A 230 17.19 8.95 -10.87
C TRP A 230 16.60 7.94 -11.87
N LEU A 231 16.23 6.73 -11.41
CA LEU A 231 15.59 5.71 -12.24
C LEU A 231 14.07 5.92 -12.29
N ALA A 232 13.43 6.15 -11.15
CA ALA A 232 11.98 6.39 -11.06
C ALA A 232 11.53 7.58 -11.91
N THR A 233 12.33 8.67 -11.94
CA THR A 233 12.06 9.88 -12.73
C THR A 233 12.66 9.85 -14.13
N SER A 234 13.29 8.75 -14.54
CA SER A 234 13.94 8.64 -15.83
C SER A 234 12.94 8.66 -17.01
N THR A 235 13.41 9.12 -18.17
CA THR A 235 12.65 9.03 -19.42
C THR A 235 12.22 7.59 -19.73
N TRP A 236 13.02 6.61 -19.38
CA TRP A 236 12.74 5.18 -19.59
C TRP A 236 11.58 4.69 -18.72
N MET A 237 11.57 5.06 -17.43
CA MET A 237 10.48 4.69 -16.51
C MET A 237 9.17 5.35 -16.93
N ARG A 238 9.21 6.60 -17.33
CA ARG A 238 8.05 7.31 -17.89
C ARG A 238 7.51 6.62 -19.13
N SER A 239 8.37 6.22 -20.08
CA SER A 239 7.97 5.46 -21.27
C SER A 239 7.37 4.12 -20.89
N PHE A 240 8.00 3.40 -19.95
CA PHE A 240 7.47 2.13 -19.46
C PHE A 240 6.07 2.30 -18.87
N TYR A 241 5.88 3.28 -17.98
CA TYR A 241 4.58 3.58 -17.39
C TYR A 241 3.52 3.88 -18.45
N ARG A 242 3.83 4.79 -19.40
CA ARG A 242 2.89 5.18 -20.46
C ARG A 242 2.53 4.05 -21.40
N ILE A 243 3.46 3.15 -21.70
CA ILE A 243 3.20 1.94 -22.47
C ILE A 243 2.34 0.98 -21.65
N ALA A 244 2.73 0.70 -20.41
CA ALA A 244 2.01 -0.22 -19.53
C ALA A 244 0.55 0.20 -19.31
N THR A 245 0.27 1.49 -19.15
CA THR A 245 -1.11 1.98 -18.93
C THR A 245 -1.96 2.09 -20.19
N ARG A 246 -1.41 1.76 -21.38
CA ARG A 246 -2.13 1.86 -22.68
C ARG A 246 -2.27 0.53 -23.42
N TRP A 247 -1.60 -0.52 -22.93
CA TRP A 247 -1.68 -1.84 -23.57
C TRP A 247 -2.72 -2.73 -22.89
N THR A 248 -3.97 -2.44 -23.15
CA THR A 248 -5.16 -3.09 -22.54
C THR A 248 -5.06 -4.61 -22.45
N TRP A 249 -4.49 -5.30 -23.44
CA TRP A 249 -4.39 -6.76 -23.42
C TRP A 249 -3.35 -7.29 -22.40
N ILE A 250 -2.27 -6.51 -22.14
CA ILE A 250 -1.30 -6.83 -21.09
C ILE A 250 -1.95 -6.60 -19.73
N ASP A 251 -2.58 -5.44 -19.56
CA ASP A 251 -3.24 -5.04 -18.32
C ASP A 251 -4.37 -6.00 -17.97
N GLN A 252 -5.17 -6.39 -18.97
CA GLN A 252 -6.24 -7.36 -18.79
C GLN A 252 -5.71 -8.71 -18.27
N ARG A 253 -4.59 -9.20 -18.82
CA ARG A 253 -3.96 -10.44 -18.33
C ARG A 253 -3.38 -10.29 -16.94
N PHE A 254 -2.80 -9.14 -16.64
CA PHE A 254 -2.26 -8.86 -15.31
C PHE A 254 -3.39 -8.80 -14.27
N LEU A 255 -4.45 -8.06 -14.55
CA LEU A 255 -5.61 -7.95 -13.67
C LEU A 255 -6.32 -9.30 -13.50
N ALA A 256 -6.52 -10.06 -14.58
CA ALA A 256 -7.09 -11.40 -14.51
C ALA A 256 -6.25 -12.34 -13.61
N LYS A 257 -4.92 -12.30 -13.76
CA LYS A 257 -4.03 -13.12 -12.93
C LYS A 257 -4.07 -12.71 -11.44
N SER A 258 -4.10 -11.43 -11.14
CA SER A 258 -4.16 -10.94 -9.76
C SER A 258 -5.54 -11.15 -9.12
N CYS A 259 -6.56 -11.37 -9.94
CA CYS A 259 -7.93 -11.54 -9.50
C CYS A 259 -8.22 -12.93 -8.90
N GLY A 260 -7.50 -13.97 -9.35
CA GLY A 260 -7.64 -15.34 -8.85
C GLY A 260 -8.34 -16.29 -9.83
N SER A 261 -8.38 -17.59 -9.49
CA SER A 261 -8.86 -18.67 -10.37
C SER A 261 -10.38 -18.61 -10.65
N ASP A 262 -11.17 -18.08 -9.72
CA ASP A 262 -12.62 -17.92 -9.90
C ASP A 262 -12.99 -16.62 -10.64
N CYS A 263 -12.01 -15.79 -10.99
CA CYS A 263 -12.27 -14.49 -11.57
C CYS A 263 -12.61 -14.55 -13.05
N THR A 264 -13.79 -14.09 -13.41
CA THR A 264 -14.24 -13.90 -14.80
C THR A 264 -14.45 -12.43 -15.17
N ALA A 265 -14.21 -11.51 -14.25
CA ALA A 265 -14.45 -10.07 -14.43
C ALA A 265 -13.64 -9.47 -15.59
N PHE A 266 -12.45 -10.01 -15.83
CA PHE A 266 -11.53 -9.53 -16.88
C PHE A 266 -11.56 -10.39 -18.15
N ASP A 267 -12.56 -11.27 -18.33
CA ASP A 267 -12.64 -12.15 -19.50
C ASP A 267 -13.31 -11.47 -20.70
N GLY A 268 -12.84 -11.84 -21.88
CA GLY A 268 -13.45 -11.48 -23.15
C GLY A 268 -13.54 -9.95 -23.39
N LYS A 269 -14.55 -9.56 -24.17
CA LYS A 269 -14.76 -8.14 -24.54
C LYS A 269 -15.19 -7.27 -23.35
N ALA A 270 -16.04 -7.81 -22.47
CA ALA A 270 -16.48 -7.09 -21.27
C ALA A 270 -15.31 -6.85 -20.31
N GLY A 271 -14.42 -7.84 -20.15
CA GLY A 271 -13.20 -7.68 -19.38
C GLY A 271 -12.21 -6.68 -19.98
N ALA A 272 -12.10 -6.61 -21.30
CA ALA A 272 -11.29 -5.59 -21.97
C ALA A 272 -11.87 -4.18 -21.77
N GLU A 273 -13.20 -4.04 -21.78
CA GLU A 273 -13.87 -2.75 -21.48
C GLU A 273 -13.63 -2.33 -20.03
N LEU A 274 -13.80 -3.25 -19.09
CA LEU A 274 -13.53 -3.01 -17.67
C LEU A 274 -12.06 -2.63 -17.45
N THR A 275 -11.12 -3.33 -18.09
CA THR A 275 -9.69 -3.02 -18.04
C THR A 275 -9.42 -1.61 -18.55
N ARG A 276 -10.05 -1.20 -19.66
CA ARG A 276 -9.89 0.15 -20.19
C ARG A 276 -10.42 1.22 -19.24
N LYS A 277 -11.56 1.00 -18.60
CA LYS A 277 -12.10 1.88 -17.56
C LYS A 277 -11.17 1.98 -16.35
N TRP A 278 -10.59 0.85 -15.94
CA TRP A 278 -9.63 0.78 -14.85
C TRP A 278 -8.36 1.57 -15.16
N MET A 279 -7.79 1.37 -16.36
CA MET A 279 -6.51 1.97 -16.75
C MET A 279 -6.63 3.44 -17.16
N ARG A 280 -7.81 3.89 -17.59
CA ARG A 280 -8.03 5.25 -18.11
C ARG A 280 -7.55 6.36 -17.17
N PRO A 281 -7.88 6.38 -15.85
CA PRO A 281 -7.39 7.41 -14.94
C PRO A 281 -5.87 7.40 -14.76
N LEU A 282 -5.23 6.24 -14.96
CA LEU A 282 -3.78 6.09 -14.85
C LEU A 282 -3.03 6.77 -16.02
N THR A 283 -3.71 7.10 -17.11
CA THR A 283 -3.08 7.79 -18.26
C THR A 283 -2.97 9.29 -18.08
N GLU A 284 -3.49 9.85 -17.00
CA GLU A 284 -3.41 11.27 -16.70
C GLU A 284 -2.03 11.66 -16.12
N GLY A 285 -1.58 12.87 -16.48
CA GLY A 285 -0.24 13.35 -16.11
C GLY A 285 0.01 13.45 -14.63
N ARG A 286 -0.99 13.89 -13.86
CA ARG A 286 -0.88 13.97 -12.40
C ARG A 286 -0.78 12.59 -11.76
N THR A 287 -1.59 11.63 -12.22
CA THR A 287 -1.49 10.24 -11.74
C THR A 287 -0.12 9.66 -12.08
N GLU A 288 0.45 9.95 -13.26
CA GLU A 288 1.81 9.57 -13.62
C GLU A 288 2.85 10.11 -12.63
N GLU A 289 2.72 11.36 -12.21
CA GLU A 289 3.63 11.99 -11.24
C GLU A 289 3.52 11.33 -9.86
N GLU A 290 2.30 11.11 -9.37
CA GLU A 290 2.07 10.48 -8.07
C GLU A 290 2.51 9.01 -8.07
N MET A 291 2.26 8.27 -9.13
CA MET A 291 2.74 6.88 -9.28
C MET A 291 4.26 6.82 -9.29
N THR A 292 4.93 7.78 -9.95
CA THR A 292 6.40 7.89 -9.94
C THR A 292 6.91 8.12 -8.52
N ARG A 293 6.24 8.97 -7.75
CA ARG A 293 6.58 9.24 -6.35
C ARG A 293 6.42 8.00 -5.46
N LEU A 294 5.32 7.28 -5.61
CA LEU A 294 5.07 6.05 -4.86
C LEU A 294 6.06 4.91 -5.20
N ILE A 295 6.49 4.83 -6.46
CA ILE A 295 7.53 3.88 -6.88
C ILE A 295 8.90 4.25 -6.29
N HIS A 296 9.19 5.53 -6.12
CA HIS A 296 10.43 6.00 -5.50
C HIS A 296 10.40 5.83 -3.98
N ASP A 297 9.29 6.17 -3.33
CA ASP A 297 9.11 6.07 -1.88
C ASP A 297 7.81 5.34 -1.54
N PRO A 298 7.80 3.99 -1.61
CA PRO A 298 6.61 3.22 -1.32
C PRO A 298 6.18 3.28 0.16
N TRP A 299 7.07 3.72 1.06
CA TRP A 299 6.79 3.83 2.48
C TRP A 299 5.94 5.03 2.89
N ILE A 300 5.73 5.96 1.97
CA ILE A 300 4.97 7.20 2.22
C ILE A 300 3.51 6.96 2.66
N LEU A 301 2.96 5.77 2.36
CA LEU A 301 1.60 5.35 2.71
C LEU A 301 1.58 4.17 3.70
N HIS A 302 2.52 4.12 4.65
CA HIS A 302 2.61 3.03 5.60
C HIS A 302 2.35 3.47 7.03
N LEU A 303 1.81 2.52 7.83
CA LEU A 303 1.77 2.59 9.29
C LEU A 303 2.85 1.67 9.86
N THR A 304 3.43 2.05 10.98
CA THR A 304 4.29 1.15 11.75
C THR A 304 3.45 0.07 12.46
N ALA A 305 4.07 -1.07 12.77
CA ALA A 305 3.42 -2.12 13.55
C ALA A 305 2.89 -1.62 14.92
N ALA A 306 3.58 -0.66 15.55
CA ALA A 306 3.13 -0.04 16.79
C ALA A 306 1.84 0.78 16.58
N GLN A 307 1.76 1.56 15.52
CA GLN A 307 0.57 2.33 15.16
C GLN A 307 -0.63 1.41 14.86
N ILE A 308 -0.42 0.35 14.08
CA ILE A 308 -1.50 -0.62 13.76
C ILE A 308 -2.03 -1.29 15.04
N ARG A 309 -1.15 -1.70 15.94
CA ARG A 309 -1.56 -2.28 17.23
C ARG A 309 -2.30 -1.29 18.13
N SER A 310 -2.06 0.00 17.97
CA SER A 310 -2.72 1.05 18.78
C SER A 310 -4.11 1.44 18.28
N ILE A 311 -4.53 0.99 17.10
CA ILE A 311 -5.89 1.21 16.57
C ILE A 311 -6.91 0.57 17.51
N LYS A 312 -7.80 1.38 18.11
CA LYS A 312 -8.78 0.94 19.11
C LYS A 312 -10.16 0.64 18.54
N VAL A 313 -10.49 1.21 17.39
CA VAL A 313 -11.79 0.95 16.74
C VAL A 313 -11.92 -0.52 16.35
N PRO A 314 -13.16 -1.05 16.24
CA PRO A 314 -13.38 -2.41 15.76
C PRO A 314 -12.68 -2.66 14.42
N LYS A 315 -12.07 -3.84 14.27
CA LYS A 315 -11.30 -4.22 13.08
C LYS A 315 -11.77 -5.55 12.52
N GLY A 316 -11.63 -5.72 11.21
CA GLY A 316 -11.84 -6.98 10.52
C GLY A 316 -10.87 -7.17 9.36
N ILE A 317 -10.69 -8.40 8.91
CA ILE A 317 -9.88 -8.77 7.77
C ILE A 317 -10.75 -9.44 6.71
N ILE A 318 -10.56 -9.06 5.43
CA ILE A 318 -11.04 -9.81 4.27
C ILE A 318 -9.81 -10.14 3.41
N TRP A 319 -9.68 -11.42 3.00
CA TRP A 319 -8.50 -11.86 2.26
C TRP A 319 -8.88 -12.85 1.16
N GLY A 320 -8.21 -12.75 0.01
CA GLY A 320 -8.31 -13.74 -1.04
C GLY A 320 -7.50 -15.00 -0.70
N GLU A 321 -8.07 -16.18 -0.91
CA GLU A 321 -7.36 -17.45 -0.63
C GLU A 321 -6.07 -17.61 -1.44
N GLU A 322 -6.06 -17.07 -2.67
CA GLU A 322 -4.95 -17.15 -3.60
C GLU A 322 -4.00 -15.91 -3.53
N ASP A 323 -4.28 -14.98 -2.61
CA ASP A 323 -3.39 -13.86 -2.31
C ASP A 323 -2.26 -14.31 -1.35
N SER A 324 -1.34 -13.41 -1.02
CA SER A 324 -0.18 -13.70 -0.18
C SER A 324 -0.56 -14.35 1.16
N ALA A 325 -0.24 -15.62 1.33
CA ALA A 325 -0.42 -16.33 2.60
C ALA A 325 0.48 -15.76 3.72
N GLU A 326 1.65 -15.20 3.38
CA GLU A 326 2.52 -14.51 4.32
C GLU A 326 1.90 -13.19 4.74
N GLY A 327 1.37 -12.41 3.78
CA GLY A 327 0.64 -11.19 4.03
C GLY A 327 -0.51 -11.39 5.01
N LEU A 328 -1.32 -12.44 4.82
CA LEU A 328 -2.40 -12.79 5.74
C LEU A 328 -1.89 -13.12 7.16
N ARG A 329 -0.82 -13.92 7.29
CA ARG A 329 -0.26 -14.25 8.62
C ARG A 329 0.24 -13.00 9.35
N ASN A 330 0.91 -12.11 8.62
CA ASN A 330 1.41 -10.86 9.16
C ASN A 330 0.26 -9.93 9.57
N SER A 331 -0.76 -9.81 8.73
CA SER A 331 -1.97 -9.00 9.02
C SER A 331 -2.70 -9.50 10.26
N ARG A 332 -2.89 -10.79 10.41
CA ARG A 332 -3.45 -11.40 11.64
C ARG A 332 -2.68 -10.97 12.88
N THR A 333 -1.36 -11.13 12.84
CA THR A 333 -0.49 -10.80 13.98
C THR A 333 -0.50 -9.30 14.30
N ASN A 334 -0.37 -8.46 13.29
CA ASN A 334 -0.28 -7.01 13.45
C ASN A 334 -1.59 -6.40 13.95
N LEU A 335 -2.72 -6.91 13.47
CA LEU A 335 -4.06 -6.42 13.83
C LEU A 335 -4.62 -7.07 15.10
N GLY A 336 -3.93 -8.07 15.69
CA GLY A 336 -4.36 -8.75 16.92
C GLY A 336 -5.44 -9.80 16.68
N ASN A 337 -5.38 -10.50 15.56
CA ASN A 337 -6.30 -11.57 15.16
C ASN A 337 -7.79 -11.14 15.21
N PRO A 338 -8.19 -10.09 14.51
CA PRO A 338 -9.60 -9.69 14.48
C PRO A 338 -10.45 -10.71 13.69
N PRO A 339 -11.78 -10.61 13.74
CA PRO A 339 -12.65 -11.40 12.88
C PRO A 339 -12.23 -11.31 11.42
N GLU A 340 -12.20 -12.45 10.74
CA GLU A 340 -11.72 -12.53 9.37
C GLU A 340 -12.69 -13.27 8.43
N ARG A 341 -12.58 -12.99 7.13
CA ARG A 341 -13.29 -13.68 6.05
C ARG A 341 -12.31 -13.99 4.93
N ILE A 342 -12.21 -15.27 4.58
CA ILE A 342 -11.39 -15.74 3.46
C ILE A 342 -12.30 -16.01 2.25
N ILE A 343 -11.97 -15.40 1.13
CA ILE A 343 -12.71 -15.55 -0.13
C ILE A 343 -12.00 -16.59 -0.99
N ARG A 344 -12.57 -17.77 -1.09
CA ARG A 344 -12.01 -18.91 -1.85
C ARG A 344 -11.93 -18.58 -3.33
N GLY A 345 -10.90 -19.07 -4.00
CA GLY A 345 -10.66 -18.90 -5.43
C GLY A 345 -10.45 -17.44 -5.87
N ALA A 346 -10.29 -16.52 -4.90
CA ALA A 346 -9.98 -15.13 -5.16
C ALA A 346 -8.52 -14.81 -4.83
N GLY A 347 -7.90 -14.03 -5.71
CA GLY A 347 -6.59 -13.44 -5.48
C GLY A 347 -6.70 -12.06 -4.82
N HIS A 348 -5.75 -11.18 -5.16
CA HIS A 348 -5.67 -9.83 -4.58
C HIS A 348 -6.92 -8.97 -4.90
N GLN A 349 -7.48 -9.09 -6.11
CA GLN A 349 -8.67 -8.35 -6.56
C GLN A 349 -9.98 -9.08 -6.17
N MET A 350 -10.10 -9.45 -4.91
CA MET A 350 -11.19 -10.29 -4.41
C MET A 350 -12.59 -9.67 -4.57
N MET A 351 -12.69 -8.33 -4.57
CA MET A 351 -13.93 -7.61 -4.78
C MET A 351 -14.43 -7.73 -6.23
N MET A 352 -13.53 -8.03 -7.17
CA MET A 352 -13.86 -8.29 -8.58
C MET A 352 -14.06 -9.79 -8.84
N ALA A 353 -13.24 -10.65 -8.19
CA ALA A 353 -13.32 -12.11 -8.35
C ALA A 353 -14.64 -12.67 -7.83
N ALA A 354 -15.07 -12.20 -6.67
CA ALA A 354 -16.23 -12.76 -5.99
C ALA A 354 -17.08 -11.66 -5.32
N PRO A 355 -17.70 -10.78 -6.13
CA PRO A 355 -18.35 -9.56 -5.61
C PRO A 355 -19.47 -9.85 -4.60
N GLU A 356 -20.23 -10.95 -4.77
CA GLU A 356 -21.27 -11.36 -3.81
C GLU A 356 -20.65 -11.77 -2.46
N ARG A 357 -19.59 -12.58 -2.49
CA ARG A 357 -18.91 -13.06 -1.28
C ARG A 357 -18.19 -11.93 -0.56
N PHE A 358 -17.58 -11.00 -1.31
CA PHE A 358 -16.97 -9.82 -0.73
C PHE A 358 -18.01 -8.92 -0.06
N ALA A 359 -19.12 -8.63 -0.73
CA ALA A 359 -20.21 -7.83 -0.17
C ALA A 359 -20.83 -8.49 1.07
N ALA A 360 -21.01 -9.82 1.07
CA ALA A 360 -21.45 -10.56 2.25
C ALA A 360 -20.47 -10.46 3.40
N SER A 361 -19.18 -10.59 3.13
CA SER A 361 -18.10 -10.47 4.12
C SER A 361 -18.06 -9.09 4.78
N VAL A 362 -18.20 -8.01 3.99
CA VAL A 362 -18.28 -6.64 4.51
C VAL A 362 -19.52 -6.47 5.37
N HIS A 363 -20.69 -6.95 4.92
CA HIS A 363 -21.94 -6.88 5.66
C HIS A 363 -21.85 -7.59 7.03
N GLU A 364 -21.34 -8.81 7.06
CA GLU A 364 -21.19 -9.61 8.28
C GLU A 364 -20.22 -8.97 9.27
N LEU A 365 -19.06 -8.46 8.80
CA LEU A 365 -18.11 -7.75 9.64
C LEU A 365 -18.68 -6.45 10.17
N SER A 366 -19.40 -5.69 9.33
CA SER A 366 -20.09 -4.47 9.75
C SER A 366 -21.10 -4.74 10.86
N ALA A 367 -21.92 -5.78 10.73
CA ALA A 367 -22.89 -6.18 11.75
C ALA A 367 -22.22 -6.64 13.06
N ALA A 368 -21.03 -7.23 12.99
CA ALA A 368 -20.26 -7.62 14.18
C ALA A 368 -19.63 -6.42 14.90
N MET A 369 -19.27 -5.37 14.17
CA MET A 369 -18.66 -4.14 14.71
C MET A 369 -19.68 -3.17 15.34
N CYS A 370 -20.95 -3.29 14.98
CA CYS A 370 -22.04 -2.46 15.54
C CYS A 370 -22.65 -3.04 16.81
N ARG A 371 -22.18 -4.20 17.28
CA ARG A 371 -22.61 -4.83 18.55
C ARG A 371 -21.69 -4.47 19.69
#